data_d6f3bb517d9611c0fa87b79f5b54fbec
#
_entry.id   d6f3bb517d9611c0fa87b79f5b54fbec
#
_cell.length_a   1.000
_cell.length_b   1.000
_cell.length_c   1.000
_cell.angle_alpha   90.00
_cell.angle_beta   90.00
_cell.angle_gamma   90.00
#
_symmetry.space_group_name_H-M   'P 1'
#
loop_
_entity.id
_entity.type
_entity.pdbx_description
1 polymer ?
#
loop_
_entity_poly.entity_id
_entity_poly.type
_entity_poly.pdbx_seq_one_letter_code
_entity_poly.pdbx_strand_id
1 'polypeptide(L)'
;MEKKIFLFASILGILALSSCSQESEESQEQQRKELRSSSSIKELTEQLKAYNSKFSASTIVEPQEAVSRIPKITYSKGDMVKIAISDVKGGLRGIGGGAAGVIVGAATSSLIKFGKITVKKLIWGYIRDNYLKPYIHNSNSTCQYADSIGYYHNELEYAMYSSDRSSYSRPSLELVSDANARMLTMSSGFNRDGGLTAAQMLSISNELDVIRNTDETLSFAEYCSKLKEQNPEDAEYIDYCAEYIHTAVYANVSDIDGYTRSVMYQILNSNVDVSDKQTLYKGIQVAYASILYSKNMNFTEMTNQ
;
A
#
# COMPACT_ATOMS: atom_id res chain seq x y z
N MET A 1 10.83 -23.21 43.72
CA MET A 1 11.10 -23.94 42.44
C MET A 1 9.75 -24.16 41.81
N GLU A 2 9.63 -23.95 40.54
CA GLU A 2 8.41 -23.88 39.69
C GLU A 2 7.96 -22.47 39.39
N LYS A 3 8.49 -21.97 38.27
CA LYS A 3 7.89 -20.93 37.41
C LYS A 3 8.82 -20.72 36.21
N LYS A 4 8.83 -21.59 35.23
CA LYS A 4 9.44 -21.39 33.91
C LYS A 4 8.97 -22.46 32.91
N ILE A 5 7.68 -22.57 32.63
CA ILE A 5 7.15 -23.30 31.46
C ILE A 5 5.78 -22.66 31.16
N PHE A 6 5.74 -21.52 30.51
CA PHE A 6 4.49 -20.98 29.90
C PHE A 6 4.77 -19.92 28.86
N LEU A 7 5.78 -20.11 28.01
CA LEU A 7 6.05 -19.14 26.96
C LEU A 7 6.28 -19.75 25.57
N PHE A 8 5.86 -20.99 25.31
CA PHE A 8 6.04 -21.61 23.99
C PHE A 8 4.76 -22.09 23.32
N ALA A 9 3.59 -21.89 23.93
CA ALA A 9 2.31 -22.37 23.38
C ALA A 9 1.52 -21.34 22.58
N SER A 10 1.94 -20.08 22.52
CA SER A 10 1.13 -19.00 21.91
C SER A 10 1.43 -18.73 20.43
N ILE A 11 2.44 -19.36 19.83
CA ILE A 11 2.82 -19.12 18.44
C ILE A 11 2.18 -20.13 17.48
N LEU A 12 1.71 -21.26 17.96
CA LEU A 12 1.05 -22.28 17.12
C LEU A 12 -0.47 -22.10 16.96
N GLY A 13 -1.09 -21.20 17.74
CA GLY A 13 -2.55 -21.04 17.76
C GLY A 13 -3.14 -20.11 16.67
N ILE A 14 -2.33 -19.35 15.95
CA ILE A 14 -2.83 -18.34 14.98
C ILE A 14 -2.96 -18.89 13.57
N LEU A 15 -2.43 -20.08 13.30
CA LEU A 15 -2.53 -20.74 11.97
C LEU A 15 -3.76 -21.65 11.82
N ALA A 16 -4.61 -21.76 12.84
CA ALA A 16 -5.71 -22.75 12.84
C ALA A 16 -7.10 -22.19 12.56
N LEU A 17 -7.25 -20.94 12.11
CA LEU A 17 -8.57 -20.34 11.83
C LEU A 17 -8.76 -19.88 10.37
N SER A 18 -8.00 -20.37 9.40
CA SER A 18 -8.42 -20.37 8.01
C SER A 18 -8.88 -21.77 7.64
N SER A 19 -10.17 -21.95 7.76
CA SER A 19 -10.92 -23.12 7.32
C SER A 19 -10.67 -23.43 5.83
N CYS A 20 -10.43 -24.73 5.57
CA CYS A 20 -10.55 -25.42 4.28
C CYS A 20 -9.49 -25.20 3.22
N SER A 21 -8.32 -25.72 3.45
CA SER A 21 -7.73 -26.77 2.59
C SER A 21 -6.57 -27.37 3.39
N GLN A 22 -6.60 -28.68 3.57
CA GLN A 22 -5.43 -29.42 4.04
C GLN A 22 -4.34 -29.32 2.94
N GLU A 23 -3.62 -28.21 2.92
CA GLU A 23 -2.28 -28.22 2.33
C GLU A 23 -1.44 -29.08 3.28
N SER A 24 -0.90 -30.16 2.75
CA SER A 24 -0.04 -31.07 3.52
C SER A 24 1.13 -30.27 4.09
N GLU A 25 1.63 -30.64 5.27
CA GLU A 25 2.81 -30.01 5.90
C GLU A 25 4.01 -29.98 4.92
N GLU A 26 4.10 -30.96 4.04
CA GLU A 26 5.07 -31.06 2.96
C GLU A 26 4.97 -29.88 1.96
N SER A 27 3.76 -29.45 1.60
CA SER A 27 3.49 -28.32 0.70
C SER A 27 3.93 -26.99 1.35
N GLN A 28 3.68 -26.81 2.65
CA GLN A 28 4.11 -25.62 3.38
C GLN A 28 5.64 -25.57 3.58
N GLU A 29 6.28 -26.71 3.79
CA GLU A 29 7.73 -26.76 3.93
C GLU A 29 8.45 -26.55 2.61
N GLN A 30 7.89 -27.04 1.52
CA GLN A 30 8.39 -26.79 0.16
C GLN A 30 8.24 -25.31 -0.20
N GLN A 31 7.11 -24.69 0.08
CA GLN A 31 6.91 -23.25 -0.10
C GLN A 31 7.89 -22.41 0.74
N ARG A 32 8.17 -22.80 1.99
CA ARG A 32 9.20 -22.15 2.83
C ARG A 32 10.61 -22.28 2.26
N LYS A 33 10.95 -23.42 1.65
CA LYS A 33 12.26 -23.63 1.00
C LYS A 33 12.40 -22.80 -0.28
N GLU A 34 11.35 -22.72 -1.10
CA GLU A 34 11.31 -21.88 -2.30
C GLU A 34 11.44 -20.40 -1.96
N LEU A 35 10.74 -19.93 -0.92
CA LEU A 35 10.85 -18.55 -0.44
C LEU A 35 12.27 -18.18 0.00
N ARG A 36 12.97 -19.10 0.67
CA ARG A 36 14.37 -18.89 1.10
C ARG A 36 15.36 -18.94 -0.06
N SER A 37 14.96 -19.38 -1.24
CA SER A 37 15.84 -19.45 -2.42
C SER A 37 15.83 -18.17 -3.26
N SER A 38 14.84 -17.27 -3.11
CA SER A 38 14.81 -16.03 -3.89
C SER A 38 15.93 -15.09 -3.47
N SER A 39 16.84 -14.83 -4.40
CA SER A 39 17.98 -13.93 -4.22
C SER A 39 17.78 -12.59 -4.92
N SER A 40 16.68 -12.40 -5.64
CA SER A 40 16.37 -11.16 -6.37
C SER A 40 14.89 -10.79 -6.27
N ILE A 41 14.57 -9.51 -6.46
CA ILE A 41 13.20 -9.00 -6.51
C ILE A 41 12.42 -9.68 -7.65
N LYS A 42 13.07 -9.93 -8.77
CA LYS A 42 12.46 -10.61 -9.92
C LYS A 42 12.01 -12.03 -9.57
N GLU A 43 12.85 -12.82 -8.90
CA GLU A 43 12.47 -14.17 -8.43
C GLU A 43 11.32 -14.10 -7.44
N LEU A 44 11.36 -13.14 -6.52
CA LEU A 44 10.29 -12.92 -5.56
C LEU A 44 8.98 -12.52 -6.25
N THR A 45 9.04 -11.74 -7.34
CA THR A 45 7.88 -11.39 -8.17
C THR A 45 7.26 -12.63 -8.83
N GLU A 46 8.07 -13.53 -9.38
CA GLU A 46 7.56 -14.78 -9.97
C GLU A 46 6.92 -15.70 -8.92
N GLN A 47 7.48 -15.75 -7.71
CA GLN A 47 6.86 -16.48 -6.59
C GLN A 47 5.52 -15.86 -6.18
N LEU A 48 5.42 -14.54 -6.15
CA LEU A 48 4.17 -13.84 -5.87
C LEU A 48 3.11 -14.15 -6.95
N LYS A 49 3.48 -14.16 -8.23
CA LYS A 49 2.57 -14.54 -9.32
C LYS A 49 2.05 -15.97 -9.15
N ALA A 50 2.94 -16.91 -8.82
CA ALA A 50 2.54 -18.30 -8.56
C ALA A 50 1.60 -18.42 -7.34
N TYR A 51 1.82 -17.63 -6.29
CA TYR A 51 0.94 -17.54 -5.14
C TYR A 51 -0.42 -16.95 -5.52
N ASN A 52 -0.43 -15.83 -6.25
CA ASN A 52 -1.64 -15.14 -6.69
C ASN A 52 -2.54 -16.00 -7.57
N SER A 53 -1.98 -16.83 -8.42
CA SER A 53 -2.76 -17.75 -9.26
C SER A 53 -3.59 -18.74 -8.44
N LYS A 54 -3.06 -19.19 -7.29
CA LYS A 54 -3.75 -20.08 -6.35
C LYS A 54 -4.77 -19.32 -5.51
N PHE A 55 -4.38 -18.12 -5.03
CA PHE A 55 -5.24 -17.27 -4.21
C PHE A 55 -6.50 -16.82 -4.98
N SER A 56 -6.35 -16.36 -6.23
CA SER A 56 -7.47 -15.92 -7.07
C SER A 56 -8.48 -17.00 -7.37
N ALA A 57 -8.04 -18.26 -7.46
CA ALA A 57 -8.94 -19.40 -7.71
C ALA A 57 -9.89 -19.68 -6.52
N SER A 58 -9.52 -19.26 -5.31
CA SER A 58 -10.28 -19.53 -4.07
C SER A 58 -11.21 -18.40 -3.62
N THR A 59 -11.01 -17.17 -4.09
CA THR A 59 -11.60 -15.95 -3.49
C THR A 59 -12.47 -15.12 -4.42
N ILE A 60 -12.53 -15.41 -5.72
CA ILE A 60 -13.35 -14.61 -6.65
C ILE A 60 -14.81 -15.08 -6.59
N VAL A 61 -15.59 -14.49 -5.68
CA VAL A 61 -17.06 -14.44 -5.77
C VAL A 61 -17.39 -13.05 -6.30
N GLU A 62 -17.96 -12.95 -7.51
CA GLU A 62 -18.44 -11.67 -8.02
C GLU A 62 -19.56 -11.16 -7.10
N PRO A 63 -19.43 -9.96 -6.50
CA PRO A 63 -20.53 -9.39 -5.72
C PRO A 63 -21.69 -9.07 -6.66
N GLN A 64 -22.89 -9.54 -6.34
CA GLN A 64 -24.12 -9.06 -6.99
C GLN A 64 -24.24 -7.56 -6.75
N GLU A 65 -24.28 -6.78 -7.82
CA GLU A 65 -24.50 -5.34 -7.75
C GLU A 65 -25.89 -5.03 -7.17
N ALA A 66 -25.91 -4.48 -5.97
CA ALA A 66 -27.11 -3.87 -5.43
C ALA A 66 -27.37 -2.54 -6.14
N VAL A 67 -28.48 -2.43 -6.83
CA VAL A 67 -28.90 -1.22 -7.55
C VAL A 67 -29.29 -0.13 -6.54
N SER A 68 -28.42 0.83 -6.32
CA SER A 68 -28.67 2.03 -5.51
C SER A 68 -29.09 3.20 -6.38
N ARG A 69 -30.09 3.97 -5.92
CA ARG A 69 -30.68 5.12 -6.66
C ARG A 69 -29.99 6.46 -6.43
N ILE A 70 -28.90 6.51 -5.67
CA ILE A 70 -28.13 7.73 -5.41
C ILE A 70 -26.91 7.75 -6.32
N PRO A 71 -26.54 8.88 -6.96
CA PRO A 71 -25.34 8.95 -7.78
C PRO A 71 -24.11 8.73 -6.92
N LYS A 72 -23.52 7.54 -7.04
CA LYS A 72 -22.30 7.14 -6.32
C LYS A 72 -21.09 7.56 -7.12
N ILE A 73 -20.13 8.21 -6.44
CA ILE A 73 -18.75 8.24 -6.95
C ILE A 73 -18.16 6.90 -6.58
N THR A 74 -18.17 5.97 -7.53
CA THR A 74 -17.53 4.67 -7.37
C THR A 74 -16.22 4.68 -8.13
N TYR A 75 -15.12 4.36 -7.43
CA TYR A 75 -13.87 4.07 -8.11
C TYR A 75 -13.97 2.70 -8.75
N SER A 76 -13.71 2.64 -10.04
CA SER A 76 -13.56 1.35 -10.72
C SER A 76 -12.32 0.62 -10.16
N LYS A 77 -12.28 -0.71 -10.31
CA LYS A 77 -11.07 -1.47 -9.96
C LYS A 77 -9.84 -0.94 -10.72
N GLY A 78 -10.04 -0.47 -11.97
CA GLY A 78 -9.00 0.19 -12.76
C GLY A 78 -8.49 1.51 -12.15
N ASP A 79 -9.37 2.29 -11.52
CA ASP A 79 -8.96 3.50 -10.81
C ASP A 79 -8.16 3.16 -9.54
N MET A 80 -8.66 2.19 -8.75
CA MET A 80 -8.01 1.75 -7.51
C MET A 80 -6.58 1.24 -7.74
N VAL A 81 -6.35 0.43 -8.78
CA VAL A 81 -5.00 -0.05 -9.10
C VAL A 81 -4.07 1.08 -9.51
N LYS A 82 -4.57 2.09 -10.25
CA LYS A 82 -3.77 3.25 -10.66
C LYS A 82 -3.45 4.19 -9.49
N ILE A 83 -4.39 4.38 -8.56
CA ILE A 83 -4.15 5.15 -7.33
C ILE A 83 -3.05 4.45 -6.52
N ALA A 84 -3.24 3.18 -6.18
CA ALA A 84 -2.32 2.44 -5.34
C ALA A 84 -0.90 2.36 -5.92
N ILE A 85 -0.74 2.16 -7.24
CA ILE A 85 0.60 2.12 -7.83
C ILE A 85 1.24 3.52 -7.92
N SER A 86 0.46 4.59 -8.06
CA SER A 86 0.95 5.97 -7.98
C SER A 86 1.48 6.29 -6.59
N ASP A 87 0.77 5.85 -5.55
CA ASP A 87 1.16 6.03 -4.16
C ASP A 87 2.47 5.28 -3.85
N VAL A 88 2.57 4.03 -4.31
CA VAL A 88 3.83 3.27 -4.23
C VAL A 88 4.96 4.03 -4.92
N LYS A 89 4.75 4.50 -6.14
CA LYS A 89 5.78 5.21 -6.90
C LYS A 89 6.23 6.50 -6.22
N GLY A 90 5.29 7.31 -5.71
CA GLY A 90 5.62 8.49 -4.91
C GLY A 90 6.38 8.12 -3.63
N GLY A 91 5.97 7.06 -2.96
CA GLY A 91 6.65 6.53 -1.78
C GLY A 91 8.09 6.07 -2.06
N LEU A 92 8.34 5.41 -3.19
CA LEU A 92 9.69 5.01 -3.64
C LEU A 92 10.60 6.23 -3.81
N ARG A 93 10.10 7.32 -4.40
CA ARG A 93 10.87 8.57 -4.53
C ARG A 93 11.20 9.22 -3.17
N GLY A 94 10.36 9.01 -2.18
CA GLY A 94 10.57 9.49 -0.82
C GLY A 94 11.51 8.63 0.04
N ILE A 95 11.97 7.47 -0.43
CA ILE A 95 12.70 6.47 0.36
C ILE A 95 13.97 7.05 1.02
N GLY A 96 14.68 7.93 0.34
CA GLY A 96 15.87 8.60 0.87
C GLY A 96 15.58 9.49 2.09
N GLY A 97 14.34 9.91 2.29
CA GLY A 97 13.84 10.62 3.47
C GLY A 97 13.31 9.71 4.58
N GLY A 98 13.61 8.42 4.53
CA GLY A 98 13.14 7.45 5.51
C GLY A 98 11.61 7.25 5.46
N ALA A 99 11.02 6.91 6.59
CA ALA A 99 9.56 6.69 6.66
C ALA A 99 8.76 7.96 6.35
N ALA A 100 9.21 9.13 6.82
CA ALA A 100 8.57 10.41 6.54
C ALA A 100 8.52 10.71 5.04
N GLY A 101 9.63 10.48 4.34
CA GLY A 101 9.70 10.68 2.88
C GLY A 101 8.75 9.76 2.12
N VAL A 102 8.68 8.49 2.49
CA VAL A 102 7.74 7.53 1.89
C VAL A 102 6.30 7.99 2.08
N ILE A 103 5.93 8.42 3.29
CA ILE A 103 4.58 8.90 3.60
C ILE A 103 4.25 10.16 2.80
N VAL A 104 5.14 11.16 2.78
CA VAL A 104 4.95 12.41 2.03
C VAL A 104 4.80 12.12 0.54
N GLY A 105 5.70 11.32 -0.04
CA GLY A 105 5.67 10.99 -1.46
C GLY A 105 4.39 10.24 -1.83
N ALA A 106 3.99 9.25 -1.05
CA ALA A 106 2.77 8.49 -1.29
C ALA A 106 1.51 9.34 -1.15
N ALA A 107 1.34 10.08 -0.05
CA ALA A 107 0.13 10.88 0.20
C ALA A 107 -0.05 12.00 -0.84
N THR A 108 1.03 12.65 -1.27
CA THR A 108 0.95 13.68 -2.32
C THR A 108 0.64 13.09 -3.69
N SER A 109 1.12 11.88 -3.99
CA SER A 109 0.76 11.13 -5.21
C SER A 109 -0.73 10.75 -5.21
N SER A 110 -1.23 10.24 -4.08
CA SER A 110 -2.64 9.95 -3.86
C SER A 110 -3.52 11.16 -4.12
N LEU A 111 -3.20 12.32 -3.54
CA LEU A 111 -3.95 13.56 -3.74
C LEU A 111 -4.04 13.97 -5.21
N ILE A 112 -2.93 13.91 -5.94
CA ILE A 112 -2.92 14.24 -7.36
C ILE A 112 -3.78 13.25 -8.14
N LYS A 113 -3.62 11.95 -7.87
CA LYS A 113 -4.34 10.90 -8.58
C LYS A 113 -5.84 10.95 -8.33
N PHE A 114 -6.25 11.07 -7.07
CA PHE A 114 -7.65 11.27 -6.71
C PHE A 114 -8.25 12.53 -7.35
N GLY A 115 -7.51 13.64 -7.31
CA GLY A 115 -7.95 14.89 -7.93
C GLY A 115 -8.19 14.74 -9.43
N LYS A 116 -7.33 14.02 -10.14
CA LYS A 116 -7.49 13.72 -11.58
C LYS A 116 -8.69 12.83 -11.87
N ILE A 117 -8.95 11.82 -11.05
CA ILE A 117 -10.09 10.90 -11.19
C ILE A 117 -11.43 11.59 -10.83
N THR A 118 -11.38 12.81 -10.35
CA THR A 118 -12.55 13.67 -10.11
C THR A 118 -13.33 13.30 -8.85
N VAL A 119 -12.75 13.51 -7.70
CA VAL A 119 -13.42 13.35 -6.41
C VAL A 119 -14.25 14.59 -6.08
N LYS A 120 -15.52 14.64 -6.50
CA LYS A 120 -16.40 15.78 -6.23
C LYS A 120 -17.05 15.78 -4.84
N LYS A 121 -17.15 14.63 -4.16
CA LYS A 121 -17.74 14.55 -2.81
C LYS A 121 -17.13 13.35 -2.06
N LEU A 122 -16.30 13.63 -1.09
CA LEU A 122 -15.79 12.64 -0.15
C LEU A 122 -16.41 12.89 1.22
N ILE A 123 -16.95 11.85 1.83
CA ILE A 123 -17.39 11.87 3.23
C ILE A 123 -16.18 11.52 4.10
N TRP A 124 -15.21 12.43 4.13
CA TRP A 124 -13.90 12.23 4.75
C TRP A 124 -13.94 11.94 6.25
N GLY A 125 -14.90 12.52 6.98
CA GLY A 125 -14.99 12.32 8.42
C GLY A 125 -15.26 10.87 8.81
N TYR A 126 -16.18 10.21 8.12
CA TYR A 126 -16.52 8.81 8.39
C TYR A 126 -15.37 7.86 8.01
N ILE A 127 -14.69 8.14 6.90
CA ILE A 127 -13.55 7.36 6.43
C ILE A 127 -12.43 7.42 7.47
N ARG A 128 -12.10 8.62 7.99
CA ARG A 128 -11.06 8.80 8.99
C ARG A 128 -11.24 7.87 10.19
N ASP A 129 -12.40 7.89 10.81
CA ASP A 129 -12.63 7.21 12.09
C ASP A 129 -12.60 5.67 11.96
N ASN A 130 -12.86 5.15 10.76
CA ASN A 130 -12.89 3.71 10.52
C ASN A 130 -11.60 3.15 9.91
N TYR A 131 -10.82 3.96 9.18
CA TYR A 131 -9.74 3.48 8.32
C TYR A 131 -8.35 3.99 8.66
N LEU A 132 -8.22 4.94 9.58
CA LEU A 132 -6.92 5.37 10.10
C LEU A 132 -6.43 4.50 11.27
N LYS A 133 -6.87 3.25 11.34
CA LYS A 133 -6.37 2.33 12.37
C LYS A 133 -4.95 1.85 12.03
N PRO A 134 -4.11 1.62 13.04
CA PRO A 134 -2.78 1.05 12.81
C PRO A 134 -2.91 -0.30 12.11
N TYR A 135 -2.11 -0.47 11.06
CA TYR A 135 -2.13 -1.65 10.21
C TYR A 135 -1.35 -2.81 10.82
N ILE A 136 -1.29 -3.88 10.05
CA ILE A 136 -0.68 -5.15 10.38
C ILE A 136 0.65 -4.92 11.09
N HIS A 137 0.65 -5.14 12.40
CA HIS A 137 1.87 -5.10 13.17
C HIS A 137 2.64 -6.40 12.99
N ASN A 138 3.89 -6.30 12.50
CA ASN A 138 4.81 -7.42 12.42
C ASN A 138 6.01 -7.14 13.32
N SER A 139 6.10 -7.84 14.45
CA SER A 139 7.18 -7.68 15.41
C SER A 139 8.58 -8.00 14.86
N ASN A 140 8.65 -8.65 13.69
CA ASN A 140 9.89 -8.98 13.00
C ASN A 140 10.24 -7.96 11.90
N SER A 141 9.54 -6.82 11.84
CA SER A 141 9.86 -5.77 10.86
C SER A 141 11.28 -5.26 11.07
N THR A 142 12.08 -5.34 10.03
CA THR A 142 13.44 -4.76 9.99
C THR A 142 13.40 -3.25 9.73
N CYS A 143 12.21 -2.69 9.53
CA CYS A 143 11.99 -1.29 9.18
C CYS A 143 11.38 -0.52 10.34
N GLN A 144 12.12 0.41 10.90
CA GLN A 144 11.60 1.31 11.93
C GLN A 144 10.42 2.11 11.36
N TYR A 145 9.29 2.11 12.07
CA TYR A 145 8.01 2.75 11.67
C TYR A 145 7.34 2.17 10.40
N ALA A 146 7.82 1.06 9.84
CA ALA A 146 7.23 0.51 8.62
C ALA A 146 5.74 0.16 8.79
N ASP A 147 5.37 -0.38 9.95
CA ASP A 147 3.99 -0.82 10.23
C ASP A 147 3.00 0.36 10.35
N SER A 148 3.48 1.57 10.56
CA SER A 148 2.65 2.78 10.66
C SER A 148 2.63 3.64 9.38
N ILE A 149 3.40 3.29 8.36
CA ILE A 149 3.49 4.06 7.11
C ILE A 149 2.11 4.22 6.46
N GLY A 150 1.37 3.14 6.33
CA GLY A 150 0.03 3.18 5.73
C GLY A 150 -0.96 4.04 6.53
N TYR A 151 -0.90 4.00 7.86
CA TYR A 151 -1.70 4.84 8.72
C TYR A 151 -1.41 6.33 8.48
N TYR A 152 -0.13 6.73 8.57
CA TYR A 152 0.25 8.12 8.38
C TYR A 152 0.08 8.62 6.95
N HIS A 153 0.17 7.73 5.96
CA HIS A 153 -0.19 8.04 4.57
C HIS A 153 -1.64 8.55 4.48
N ASN A 154 -2.59 7.78 4.99
CA ASN A 154 -4.01 8.14 4.94
C ASN A 154 -4.32 9.37 5.82
N GLU A 155 -3.67 9.50 6.99
CA GLU A 155 -3.83 10.65 7.89
C GLU A 155 -3.35 11.94 7.22
N LEU A 156 -2.20 11.92 6.56
CA LEU A 156 -1.64 13.07 5.85
C LEU A 156 -2.50 13.47 4.66
N GLU A 157 -2.92 12.50 3.85
CA GLU A 157 -3.81 12.72 2.72
C GLU A 157 -5.11 13.37 3.19
N TYR A 158 -5.74 12.84 4.24
CA TYR A 158 -6.93 13.42 4.84
C TYR A 158 -6.71 14.85 5.31
N ALA A 159 -5.62 15.10 6.04
CA ALA A 159 -5.31 16.43 6.58
C ALA A 159 -5.11 17.49 5.48
N MET A 160 -4.45 17.11 4.39
CA MET A 160 -4.23 17.99 3.25
C MET A 160 -5.53 18.30 2.50
N TYR A 161 -6.30 17.28 2.17
CA TYR A 161 -7.56 17.45 1.45
C TYR A 161 -8.62 18.18 2.27
N SER A 162 -8.74 17.91 3.57
CA SER A 162 -9.73 18.58 4.43
C SER A 162 -9.43 20.06 4.66
N SER A 163 -8.15 20.45 4.61
CA SER A 163 -7.74 21.85 4.71
C SER A 163 -7.90 22.62 3.39
N ASP A 164 -7.66 21.96 2.25
CA ASP A 164 -7.79 22.55 0.92
C ASP A 164 -8.17 21.46 -0.10
N ARG A 165 -9.44 21.44 -0.49
CA ARG A 165 -9.98 20.48 -1.47
C ARG A 165 -9.40 20.66 -2.88
N SER A 166 -8.77 21.79 -3.15
CA SER A 166 -8.10 22.06 -4.43
C SER A 166 -6.60 21.79 -4.38
N SER A 167 -6.10 21.25 -3.26
CA SER A 167 -4.67 21.00 -3.05
C SER A 167 -4.00 20.21 -4.18
N TYR A 168 -4.72 19.26 -4.80
CA TYR A 168 -4.22 18.48 -5.94
C TYR A 168 -3.82 19.31 -7.16
N SER A 169 -4.35 20.53 -7.32
CA SER A 169 -4.05 21.44 -8.43
C SER A 169 -2.84 22.33 -8.19
N ARG A 170 -2.32 22.37 -6.95
CA ARG A 170 -1.15 23.19 -6.58
C ARG A 170 0.12 22.72 -7.28
N PRO A 171 1.12 23.59 -7.46
CA PRO A 171 2.44 23.17 -7.94
C PRO A 171 3.02 22.05 -7.10
N SER A 172 3.65 21.06 -7.73
CA SER A 172 4.08 19.83 -7.06
C SER A 172 5.04 20.10 -5.91
N LEU A 173 6.01 21.01 -6.07
CA LEU A 173 6.95 21.34 -5.00
C LEU A 173 6.27 22.01 -3.79
N GLU A 174 5.28 22.84 -4.01
CA GLU A 174 4.49 23.48 -2.95
C GLU A 174 3.68 22.42 -2.19
N LEU A 175 3.07 21.49 -2.93
CA LEU A 175 2.33 20.37 -2.34
C LEU A 175 3.21 19.49 -1.45
N VAL A 176 4.41 19.13 -1.94
CA VAL A 176 5.38 18.34 -1.16
C VAL A 176 5.89 19.09 0.07
N SER A 177 6.13 20.40 -0.05
CA SER A 177 6.57 21.24 1.08
C SER A 177 5.51 21.33 2.18
N ASP A 178 4.24 21.53 1.82
CA ASP A 178 3.13 21.52 2.77
C ASP A 178 2.95 20.15 3.44
N ALA A 179 3.00 19.07 2.65
CA ALA A 179 2.93 17.71 3.15
C ALA A 179 4.05 17.40 4.16
N ASN A 180 5.28 17.81 3.86
CA ASN A 180 6.42 17.63 4.75
C ASN A 180 6.24 18.41 6.06
N ALA A 181 5.79 19.67 6.00
CA ALA A 181 5.52 20.47 7.18
C ALA A 181 4.44 19.83 8.08
N ARG A 182 3.36 19.30 7.50
CA ARG A 182 2.30 18.60 8.23
C ARG A 182 2.80 17.30 8.83
N MET A 183 3.58 16.52 8.08
CA MET A 183 4.13 15.24 8.53
C MET A 183 4.96 15.42 9.80
N LEU A 184 5.77 16.49 9.90
CA LEU A 184 6.56 16.79 11.08
C LEU A 184 5.72 17.09 12.33
N THR A 185 4.47 17.54 12.18
CA THR A 185 3.56 17.79 13.29
C THR A 185 2.75 16.57 13.72
N MET A 186 2.60 15.56 12.84
CA MET A 186 1.78 14.38 13.10
C MET A 186 2.41 13.41 14.09
N SER A 187 3.73 13.30 14.11
CA SER A 187 4.43 12.39 14.99
C SER A 187 5.80 12.92 15.41
N SER A 188 6.06 12.92 16.71
CA SER A 188 7.38 13.26 17.26
C SER A 188 8.50 12.32 16.77
N GLY A 189 8.15 11.10 16.34
CA GLY A 189 9.08 10.13 15.77
C GLY A 189 9.67 10.57 14.44
N PHE A 190 8.90 11.24 13.59
CA PHE A 190 9.36 11.75 12.29
C PHE A 190 10.12 13.07 12.40
N ASN A 191 9.94 13.78 13.49
CA ASN A 191 10.61 15.06 13.73
C ASN A 191 12.10 14.90 14.09
N ARG A 192 12.53 13.71 14.52
CA ARG A 192 13.93 13.45 14.90
C ARG A 192 14.90 13.62 13.75
N ASP A 193 14.47 13.34 12.53
CA ASP A 193 15.30 13.38 11.33
C ASP A 193 15.22 14.74 10.60
N GLY A 194 14.52 15.73 11.17
CA GLY A 194 14.44 17.10 10.65
C GLY A 194 13.61 17.27 9.37
N GLY A 195 12.87 16.25 8.96
CA GLY A 195 12.06 16.29 7.74
C GLY A 195 12.88 16.08 6.46
N LEU A 196 12.25 16.33 5.32
CA LEU A 196 12.86 16.15 4.01
C LEU A 196 13.80 17.31 3.66
N THR A 197 14.96 16.98 3.11
CA THR A 197 15.86 17.96 2.48
C THR A 197 15.25 18.54 1.21
N ALA A 198 15.74 19.69 0.77
CA ALA A 198 15.31 20.30 -0.50
C ALA A 198 15.49 19.36 -1.71
N ALA A 199 16.57 18.59 -1.74
CA ALA A 199 16.83 17.62 -2.81
C ALA A 199 15.79 16.47 -2.81
N GLN A 200 15.43 15.96 -1.63
CA GLN A 200 14.40 14.94 -1.49
C GLN A 200 13.01 15.46 -1.88
N MET A 201 12.65 16.66 -1.45
CA MET A 201 11.40 17.31 -1.85
C MET A 201 11.34 17.53 -3.36
N LEU A 202 12.44 17.94 -3.99
CA LEU A 202 12.51 18.10 -5.44
C LEU A 202 12.37 16.75 -6.17
N SER A 203 12.99 15.69 -5.67
CA SER A 203 12.85 14.35 -6.24
C SER A 203 11.39 13.88 -6.25
N ILE A 204 10.69 14.03 -5.12
CA ILE A 204 9.26 13.70 -5.01
C ILE A 204 8.46 14.60 -5.95
N SER A 205 8.72 15.91 -5.97
CA SER A 205 8.01 16.88 -6.83
C SER A 205 8.09 16.52 -8.31
N ASN A 206 9.26 16.13 -8.79
CA ASN A 206 9.45 15.69 -10.17
C ASN A 206 8.61 14.45 -10.48
N GLU A 207 8.52 13.50 -9.56
CA GLU A 207 7.67 12.32 -9.73
C GLU A 207 6.18 12.68 -9.75
N LEU A 208 5.75 13.63 -8.91
CA LEU A 208 4.35 14.10 -8.94
C LEU A 208 3.99 14.71 -10.29
N ASP A 209 4.92 15.41 -10.93
CA ASP A 209 4.71 15.96 -12.29
C ASP A 209 4.57 14.84 -13.34
N VAL A 210 5.33 13.74 -13.19
CA VAL A 210 5.15 12.55 -14.03
C VAL A 210 3.75 11.96 -13.85
N ILE A 211 3.33 11.70 -12.60
CA ILE A 211 2.00 11.17 -12.28
C ILE A 211 0.90 12.09 -12.80
N ARG A 212 1.08 13.40 -12.63
CA ARG A 212 0.14 14.43 -13.12
C ARG A 212 -0.02 14.41 -14.63
N ASN A 213 1.06 14.19 -15.37
CA ASN A 213 1.08 14.23 -16.82
C ASN A 213 0.80 12.88 -17.49
N THR A 214 0.78 11.78 -16.73
CA THR A 214 0.46 10.44 -17.27
C THR A 214 -1.02 10.34 -17.63
N ASP A 215 -1.31 9.80 -18.80
CA ASP A 215 -2.68 9.65 -19.33
C ASP A 215 -3.51 8.67 -18.51
N GLU A 216 -4.71 9.09 -18.10
CA GLU A 216 -5.65 8.28 -17.32
C GLU A 216 -6.35 7.20 -18.15
N THR A 217 -6.34 7.30 -19.46
CA THR A 217 -6.98 6.32 -20.35
C THR A 217 -6.16 5.04 -20.53
N LEU A 218 -4.87 5.07 -20.19
CA LEU A 218 -3.99 3.91 -20.27
C LEU A 218 -4.54 2.72 -19.46
N SER A 219 -4.34 1.52 -19.98
CA SER A 219 -4.54 0.30 -19.18
C SER A 219 -3.58 0.28 -17.97
N PHE A 220 -3.82 -0.56 -16.97
CA PHE A 220 -2.94 -0.66 -15.81
C PHE A 220 -1.51 -1.06 -16.19
N ALA A 221 -1.36 -2.00 -17.12
CA ALA A 221 -0.04 -2.44 -17.60
C ALA A 221 0.72 -1.32 -18.32
N GLU A 222 0.05 -0.57 -19.19
CA GLU A 222 0.64 0.59 -19.87
C GLU A 222 1.00 1.69 -18.88
N TYR A 223 0.14 1.92 -17.89
CA TYR A 223 0.40 2.89 -16.82
C TYR A 223 1.67 2.52 -16.02
N CYS A 224 1.80 1.27 -15.59
CA CYS A 224 3.01 0.80 -14.92
C CYS A 224 4.25 0.93 -15.81
N SER A 225 4.13 0.65 -17.12
CA SER A 225 5.25 0.82 -18.07
C SER A 225 5.69 2.27 -18.14
N LYS A 226 4.77 3.23 -18.17
CA LYS A 226 5.09 4.66 -18.14
C LYS A 226 5.81 5.09 -16.87
N LEU A 227 5.38 4.60 -15.71
CA LEU A 227 6.05 4.89 -14.45
C LEU A 227 7.49 4.35 -14.41
N LYS A 228 7.74 3.18 -15.02
CA LYS A 228 9.08 2.57 -15.10
C LYS A 228 9.99 3.27 -16.09
N GLU A 229 9.48 3.77 -17.21
CA GLU A 229 10.27 4.52 -18.21
C GLU A 229 10.96 5.73 -17.61
N GLN A 230 10.35 6.41 -16.66
CA GLN A 230 10.89 7.61 -16.03
C GLN A 230 12.00 7.32 -15.02
N ASN A 231 11.93 6.16 -14.37
CA ASN A 231 12.88 5.77 -13.33
C ASN A 231 13.10 4.26 -13.41
N PRO A 232 13.97 3.80 -14.34
CA PRO A 232 14.20 2.38 -14.57
C PRO A 232 14.72 1.63 -13.33
N GLU A 233 15.38 2.32 -12.40
CA GLU A 233 15.87 1.76 -11.14
C GLU A 233 14.76 1.30 -10.21
N ASP A 234 13.54 1.83 -10.36
CA ASP A 234 12.38 1.41 -9.59
C ASP A 234 11.60 0.26 -10.23
N ALA A 235 12.00 -0.18 -11.43
CA ALA A 235 11.18 -1.06 -12.25
C ALA A 235 10.80 -2.37 -11.54
N GLU A 236 11.75 -3.03 -10.87
CA GLU A 236 11.49 -4.29 -10.17
C GLU A 236 10.56 -4.10 -8.96
N TYR A 237 10.71 -3.00 -8.21
CA TYR A 237 9.80 -2.68 -7.10
C TYR A 237 8.38 -2.39 -7.59
N ILE A 238 8.25 -1.65 -8.71
CA ILE A 238 6.96 -1.38 -9.35
C ILE A 238 6.31 -2.68 -9.80
N ASP A 239 7.06 -3.58 -10.45
CA ASP A 239 6.54 -4.85 -10.94
C ASP A 239 6.03 -5.72 -9.77
N TYR A 240 6.78 -5.82 -8.67
CA TYR A 240 6.36 -6.56 -7.48
C TYR A 240 5.09 -5.96 -6.86
N CYS A 241 5.08 -4.65 -6.64
CA CYS A 241 3.93 -3.97 -6.06
C CYS A 241 2.71 -3.99 -6.98
N ALA A 242 2.89 -3.91 -8.30
CA ALA A 242 1.81 -4.02 -9.26
C ALA A 242 1.13 -5.39 -9.23
N GLU A 243 1.91 -6.46 -9.09
CA GLU A 243 1.40 -7.82 -8.94
C GLU A 243 0.57 -7.98 -7.65
N TYR A 244 1.06 -7.43 -6.53
CA TYR A 244 0.31 -7.38 -5.28
C TYR A 244 -1.00 -6.58 -5.42
N ILE A 245 -0.92 -5.35 -5.94
CA ILE A 245 -2.04 -4.43 -6.08
C ILE A 245 -3.14 -5.04 -6.96
N HIS A 246 -2.76 -5.62 -8.10
CA HIS A 246 -3.70 -6.25 -9.00
C HIS A 246 -4.53 -7.32 -8.28
N THR A 247 -3.90 -8.19 -7.51
CA THR A 247 -4.60 -9.24 -6.76
C THR A 247 -5.43 -8.68 -5.61
N ALA A 248 -4.86 -7.78 -4.79
CA ALA A 248 -5.52 -7.21 -3.62
C ALA A 248 -6.77 -6.39 -3.97
N VAL A 249 -6.78 -5.67 -5.09
CA VAL A 249 -7.96 -4.90 -5.54
C VAL A 249 -9.13 -5.81 -5.90
N TYR A 250 -8.86 -7.02 -6.39
CA TYR A 250 -9.93 -7.99 -6.72
C TYR A 250 -10.34 -8.89 -5.55
N ALA A 251 -9.55 -8.96 -4.48
CA ALA A 251 -9.89 -9.71 -3.28
C ALA A 251 -11.05 -9.07 -2.50
N ASN A 252 -11.80 -9.88 -1.73
CA ASN A 252 -12.77 -9.35 -0.78
C ASN A 252 -12.06 -8.58 0.35
N VAL A 253 -12.73 -7.59 0.93
CA VAL A 253 -12.15 -6.77 2.02
C VAL A 253 -11.73 -7.65 3.22
N SER A 254 -12.49 -8.69 3.54
CA SER A 254 -12.16 -9.66 4.59
C SER A 254 -10.86 -10.42 4.35
N ASP A 255 -10.46 -10.60 3.10
CA ASP A 255 -9.35 -11.49 2.73
C ASP A 255 -8.04 -10.70 2.52
N ILE A 256 -8.14 -9.38 2.31
CA ILE A 256 -6.98 -8.52 2.02
C ILE A 256 -5.95 -8.57 3.14
N ASP A 257 -6.37 -8.55 4.41
CA ASP A 257 -5.46 -8.59 5.55
C ASP A 257 -4.63 -9.87 5.57
N GLY A 258 -5.26 -11.02 5.40
CA GLY A 258 -4.60 -12.31 5.34
C GLY A 258 -3.64 -12.42 4.16
N TYR A 259 -4.08 -11.97 2.99
CA TYR A 259 -3.26 -11.90 1.78
C TYR A 259 -2.03 -11.01 1.98
N THR A 260 -2.23 -9.79 2.49
CA THR A 260 -1.14 -8.84 2.75
C THR A 260 -0.11 -9.39 3.73
N ARG A 261 -0.56 -10.04 4.82
CA ARG A 261 0.35 -10.72 5.78
C ARG A 261 1.19 -11.79 5.11
N SER A 262 0.58 -12.58 4.22
CA SER A 262 1.29 -13.63 3.49
C SER A 262 2.35 -13.04 2.56
N VAL A 263 2.02 -11.95 1.84
CA VAL A 263 2.99 -11.26 0.97
C VAL A 263 4.13 -10.64 1.77
N MET A 264 3.84 -9.98 2.89
CA MET A 264 4.85 -9.43 3.79
C MET A 264 5.76 -10.53 4.37
N TYR A 265 5.18 -11.67 4.73
CA TYR A 265 5.94 -12.82 5.18
C TYR A 265 6.90 -13.34 4.10
N GLN A 266 6.47 -13.38 2.83
CA GLN A 266 7.33 -13.75 1.71
C GLN A 266 8.53 -12.81 1.58
N ILE A 267 8.30 -11.49 1.63
CA ILE A 267 9.38 -10.48 1.57
C ILE A 267 10.41 -10.73 2.70
N LEU A 268 9.93 -10.83 3.94
CA LEU A 268 10.80 -10.93 5.11
C LEU A 268 11.64 -12.22 5.12
N ASN A 269 11.10 -13.33 4.60
CA ASN A 269 11.75 -14.63 4.59
C ASN A 269 12.53 -14.95 3.29
N SER A 270 12.51 -14.07 2.30
CA SER A 270 13.35 -14.17 1.11
C SER A 270 14.84 -13.93 1.44
N ASN A 271 15.74 -14.23 0.51
CA ASN A 271 17.17 -13.89 0.61
C ASN A 271 17.53 -12.60 -0.15
N VAL A 272 16.54 -11.81 -0.52
CA VAL A 272 16.74 -10.48 -1.10
C VAL A 272 17.43 -9.57 -0.07
N ASP A 273 18.21 -8.61 -0.52
CA ASP A 273 18.95 -7.69 0.35
C ASP A 273 18.04 -6.95 1.33
N VAL A 274 18.58 -6.60 2.49
CA VAL A 274 17.82 -5.95 3.57
C VAL A 274 17.22 -4.61 3.11
N SER A 275 17.94 -3.82 2.32
CA SER A 275 17.47 -2.55 1.75
C SER A 275 16.27 -2.76 0.83
N ASP A 276 16.33 -3.80 -0.02
CA ASP A 276 15.27 -4.14 -0.95
C ASP A 276 14.03 -4.66 -0.22
N LYS A 277 14.24 -5.52 0.81
CA LYS A 277 13.14 -5.96 1.69
C LYS A 277 12.43 -4.78 2.34
N GLN A 278 13.20 -3.81 2.87
CA GLN A 278 12.62 -2.61 3.48
C GLN A 278 11.83 -1.78 2.47
N THR A 279 12.35 -1.64 1.26
CA THR A 279 11.70 -0.91 0.17
C THR A 279 10.40 -1.58 -0.25
N LEU A 280 10.41 -2.88 -0.51
CA LEU A 280 9.23 -3.67 -0.84
C LEU A 280 8.20 -3.64 0.29
N TYR A 281 8.64 -3.83 1.53
CA TYR A 281 7.74 -3.82 2.69
C TYR A 281 7.00 -2.48 2.82
N LYS A 282 7.72 -1.35 2.68
CA LYS A 282 7.12 0.00 2.68
C LYS A 282 6.15 0.18 1.52
N GLY A 283 6.51 -0.28 0.33
CA GLY A 283 5.65 -0.24 -0.85
C GLY A 283 4.33 -1.00 -0.64
N ILE A 284 4.39 -2.20 -0.06
CA ILE A 284 3.20 -3.00 0.27
C ILE A 284 2.35 -2.32 1.35
N GLN A 285 2.94 -1.70 2.37
CA GLN A 285 2.18 -0.95 3.39
C GLN A 285 1.41 0.22 2.78
N VAL A 286 2.05 0.98 1.90
CA VAL A 286 1.40 2.08 1.17
C VAL A 286 0.27 1.54 0.28
N ALA A 287 0.54 0.52 -0.53
CA ALA A 287 -0.45 -0.07 -1.42
C ALA A 287 -1.66 -0.63 -0.67
N TYR A 288 -1.43 -1.33 0.44
CA TYR A 288 -2.48 -1.84 1.31
C TYR A 288 -3.39 -0.73 1.85
N ALA A 289 -2.78 0.33 2.39
CA ALA A 289 -3.50 1.48 2.91
C ALA A 289 -4.35 2.17 1.84
N SER A 290 -3.78 2.41 0.67
CA SER A 290 -4.42 3.02 -0.49
C SER A 290 -5.62 2.19 -1.00
N ILE A 291 -5.44 0.85 -1.11
CA ILE A 291 -6.51 -0.05 -1.54
C ILE A 291 -7.66 -0.07 -0.55
N LEU A 292 -7.39 -0.21 0.74
CA LEU A 292 -8.42 -0.19 1.78
C LEU A 292 -9.17 1.13 1.79
N TYR A 293 -8.42 2.24 1.70
CA TYR A 293 -9.00 3.57 1.63
C TYR A 293 -9.97 3.69 0.45
N SER A 294 -9.53 3.32 -0.75
CA SER A 294 -10.34 3.37 -1.96
C SER A 294 -11.56 2.44 -1.93
N LYS A 295 -11.40 1.21 -1.44
CA LYS A 295 -12.52 0.24 -1.31
C LYS A 295 -13.57 0.73 -0.33
N ASN A 296 -13.14 1.31 0.76
CA ASN A 296 -14.02 1.74 1.82
C ASN A 296 -14.79 3.02 1.47
N MET A 297 -14.23 3.87 0.62
CA MET A 297 -14.98 4.96 0.02
C MET A 297 -16.22 4.47 -0.75
N ASN A 298 -16.12 3.31 -1.41
CA ASN A 298 -17.25 2.71 -2.13
C ASN A 298 -18.28 2.04 -1.19
N PHE A 299 -17.85 1.59 -0.01
CA PHE A 299 -18.71 0.89 0.96
C PHE A 299 -19.56 1.82 1.84
N THR A 300 -19.06 3.01 2.16
CA THR A 300 -19.68 3.92 3.14
C THR A 300 -21.06 4.41 2.70
N GLU A 301 -21.34 4.43 1.40
CA GLU A 301 -22.65 4.80 0.90
C GLU A 301 -23.72 3.68 0.99
N MET A 302 -23.30 2.42 1.18
CA MET A 302 -24.23 1.28 1.25
C MET A 302 -24.84 1.05 2.65
N THR A 303 -24.21 1.56 3.72
CA THR A 303 -24.61 1.29 5.12
C THR A 303 -25.50 2.36 5.73
N ASN A 304 -25.72 3.49 5.05
CA ASN A 304 -26.54 4.61 5.53
C ASN A 304 -27.95 4.61 4.89
N GLN A 305 -28.45 3.46 4.47
CA GLN A 305 -29.83 3.18 4.13
C GLN A 305 -30.43 2.19 5.13
#